data_322d5baa0517bcbaaf3d972c991d8e46
#
_entry.id   322d5baa0517bcbaaf3d972c991d8e46
#
_cell.length_a   1.000
_cell.length_b   1.000
_cell.length_c   1.000
_cell.angle_alpha   90.00
_cell.angle_beta   90.00
_cell.angle_gamma   90.00
#
_symmetry.space_group_name_H-M   'P 1'
#
loop_
_entity.id
_entity.type
_entity.pdbx_description
1 polymer ?
#
loop_
_entity_poly.entity_id
_entity_poly.type
_entity_poly.pdbx_seq_one_letter_code
_entity_poly.pdbx_strand_id
1 'polypeptide(L)'
;MKRMVVALLIVCLLSVNGFAYGPRGHQLVGAIADRRLAHNPTVAKKVRKLLDGMTLQRASTLPDEIKSWECGKQPSGPNRINRELQAFVNANCSNSPKHAEFHYTDVPVAGNEKYAPGTVGRTDFDVVKMIPFCISVLKGETPETNDRAITKSIAVILITHYMGDIHQPLHVGAEYFDGTGKPFEPTPQNPGFADQGGNKLTLFTFVNGQRKAAGKFHGYWDGQTVENAFGTQQDATVATRLGKKEPPDWELTGDVATWAEQLANEILPTAREAHDRLQYKSIQFQSGHPDINSGRAEEKNHPAGGTFYALWAADVVKTEIHKGGWRLAALLEQVLQ
;
A
#
# COMPACT_ATOMS: atom_id res chain seq x y z
N MET A 1 -7.87 49.17 30.71
CA MET A 1 -8.23 48.55 29.40
C MET A 1 -7.22 47.47 29.08
N LYS A 2 -7.55 46.19 29.34
CA LYS A 2 -6.69 45.04 29.04
C LYS A 2 -7.03 44.55 27.62
N ARG A 3 -6.06 44.64 26.71
CA ARG A 3 -6.19 44.08 25.35
C ARG A 3 -6.00 42.55 25.42
N MET A 4 -7.07 41.81 25.17
CA MET A 4 -7.03 40.37 24.93
C MET A 4 -6.49 40.14 23.52
N VAL A 5 -5.31 39.50 23.40
CA VAL A 5 -4.78 39.00 22.14
C VAL A 5 -5.37 37.62 21.94
N VAL A 6 -6.31 37.48 20.98
CA VAL A 6 -6.81 36.17 20.53
C VAL A 6 -5.82 35.61 19.55
N ALA A 7 -5.05 34.62 19.96
CA ALA A 7 -4.20 33.86 19.06
C ALA A 7 -5.08 32.91 18.24
N LEU A 8 -5.20 33.21 16.95
CA LEU A 8 -5.88 32.35 15.97
C LEU A 8 -4.93 31.19 15.63
N LEU A 9 -5.17 30.02 16.18
CA LEU A 9 -4.50 28.79 15.77
C LEU A 9 -5.04 28.39 14.39
N ILE A 10 -4.29 28.71 13.34
CA ILE A 10 -4.52 28.15 12.00
C ILE A 10 -4.04 26.70 12.04
N VAL A 11 -4.98 25.78 12.19
CA VAL A 11 -4.73 24.36 11.93
C VAL A 11 -4.65 24.19 10.42
N CYS A 12 -3.43 24.17 9.89
CA CYS A 12 -3.19 23.69 8.52
C CYS A 12 -3.59 22.22 8.45
N LEU A 13 -4.79 21.95 7.91
CA LEU A 13 -5.15 20.64 7.42
C LEU A 13 -4.27 20.35 6.20
N LEU A 14 -3.10 19.77 6.44
CA LEU A 14 -2.33 19.13 5.38
C LEU A 14 -3.18 17.97 4.88
N SER A 15 -3.66 18.07 3.66
CA SER A 15 -4.21 16.93 2.92
C SER A 15 -3.09 15.90 2.79
N VAL A 16 -3.10 14.90 3.65
CA VAL A 16 -2.22 13.73 3.54
C VAL A 16 -2.72 12.98 2.32
N ASN A 17 -2.00 13.11 1.20
CA ASN A 17 -2.16 12.19 0.07
C ASN A 17 -1.91 10.78 0.61
N GLY A 18 -2.82 9.86 0.34
CA GLY A 18 -2.71 8.48 0.82
C GLY A 18 -1.40 7.85 0.33
N PHE A 19 -0.55 7.49 1.26
CA PHE A 19 0.67 6.73 1.05
C PHE A 19 0.41 5.33 1.60
N ALA A 20 0.62 4.27 0.81
CA ALA A 20 0.58 2.90 1.29
C ALA A 20 1.55 2.74 2.48
N TYR A 21 1.11 2.13 3.57
CA TYR A 21 1.85 2.04 4.83
C TYR A 21 2.62 3.30 5.26
N GLY A 22 2.42 4.44 4.64
CA GLY A 22 3.19 5.65 4.82
C GLY A 22 4.72 5.42 4.73
N PRO A 23 5.53 6.47 4.78
CA PRO A 23 6.99 6.32 4.63
C PRO A 23 7.60 5.33 5.63
N ARG A 24 7.13 5.31 6.87
CA ARG A 24 7.66 4.45 7.93
C ARG A 24 7.41 2.97 7.68
N GLY A 25 6.20 2.60 7.24
CA GLY A 25 5.87 1.19 6.99
C GLY A 25 6.66 0.63 5.81
N HIS A 26 6.76 1.37 4.70
CA HIS A 26 7.62 0.99 3.57
C HIS A 26 9.08 0.87 3.98
N GLN A 27 9.60 1.84 4.75
CA GLN A 27 10.96 1.77 5.26
C GLN A 27 11.21 0.53 6.11
N LEU A 28 10.25 0.11 6.93
CA LEU A 28 10.36 -1.12 7.72
C LEU A 28 10.39 -2.36 6.83
N VAL A 29 9.53 -2.46 5.81
CA VAL A 29 9.56 -3.56 4.83
C VAL A 29 10.93 -3.63 4.15
N GLY A 30 11.42 -2.51 3.60
CA GLY A 30 12.75 -2.46 2.97
C GLY A 30 13.89 -2.79 3.93
N ALA A 31 13.85 -2.27 5.17
CA ALA A 31 14.89 -2.51 6.17
C ALA A 31 14.93 -3.98 6.65
N ILE A 32 13.79 -4.64 6.78
CA ILE A 32 13.69 -6.07 7.10
C ILE A 32 14.32 -6.88 5.96
N ALA A 33 14.00 -6.55 4.71
CA ALA A 33 14.57 -7.20 3.54
C ALA A 33 16.08 -6.99 3.44
N ASP A 34 16.61 -5.79 3.69
CA ASP A 34 18.05 -5.53 3.77
C ASP A 34 18.75 -6.45 4.81
N ARG A 35 18.08 -6.65 5.97
CA ARG A 35 18.62 -7.54 7.03
C ARG A 35 18.61 -9.01 6.62
N ARG A 36 17.56 -9.45 5.92
CA ARG A 36 17.48 -10.82 5.40
C ARG A 36 18.51 -11.08 4.33
N LEU A 37 18.62 -10.20 3.34
CA LEU A 37 19.59 -10.32 2.26
C LEU A 37 21.06 -10.27 2.73
N ALA A 38 21.34 -9.79 3.94
CA ALA A 38 22.67 -9.86 4.51
C ALA A 38 23.19 -11.31 4.64
N HIS A 39 22.30 -12.31 4.67
CA HIS A 39 22.66 -13.73 4.67
C HIS A 39 22.97 -14.27 3.25
N ASN A 40 22.66 -13.50 2.19
CA ASN A 40 22.99 -13.80 0.81
C ASN A 40 23.82 -12.67 0.18
N PRO A 41 25.15 -12.62 0.43
CA PRO A 41 26.00 -11.52 -0.02
C PRO A 41 26.01 -11.30 -1.54
N THR A 42 25.78 -12.35 -2.32
CA THR A 42 25.75 -12.29 -3.79
C THR A 42 24.54 -11.46 -4.24
N VAL A 43 23.35 -11.77 -3.76
CA VAL A 43 22.13 -11.03 -4.10
C VAL A 43 22.17 -9.61 -3.50
N ALA A 44 22.59 -9.46 -2.25
CA ALA A 44 22.75 -8.15 -1.62
C ALA A 44 23.68 -7.22 -2.43
N LYS A 45 24.78 -7.75 -2.98
CA LYS A 45 25.69 -6.98 -3.85
C LYS A 45 25.03 -6.58 -5.18
N LYS A 46 24.27 -7.48 -5.80
CA LYS A 46 23.53 -7.18 -7.04
C LYS A 46 22.48 -6.10 -6.81
N VAL A 47 21.67 -6.21 -5.74
CA VAL A 47 20.68 -5.20 -5.35
C VAL A 47 21.34 -3.84 -5.13
N ARG A 48 22.41 -3.79 -4.33
CA ARG A 48 23.15 -2.56 -4.06
C ARG A 48 23.73 -1.92 -5.31
N LYS A 49 24.22 -2.73 -6.26
CA LYS A 49 24.71 -2.25 -7.56
C LYS A 49 23.57 -1.63 -8.40
N LEU A 50 22.42 -2.29 -8.47
CA LEU A 50 21.23 -1.76 -9.18
C LEU A 50 20.76 -0.44 -8.58
N LEU A 51 20.83 -0.29 -7.27
CA LEU A 51 20.39 0.90 -6.53
C LEU A 51 21.46 1.98 -6.33
N ASP A 52 22.61 1.93 -7.03
CA ASP A 52 23.75 2.87 -6.86
C ASP A 52 24.21 3.01 -5.39
N GLY A 53 24.23 1.91 -4.63
CA GLY A 53 24.61 1.89 -3.22
C GLY A 53 23.48 2.20 -2.23
N MET A 54 22.30 2.57 -2.70
CA MET A 54 21.12 2.81 -1.87
C MET A 54 20.64 1.51 -1.21
N THR A 55 20.08 1.60 -0.01
CA THR A 55 19.42 0.48 0.68
C THR A 55 18.00 0.27 0.16
N LEU A 56 17.44 -0.94 0.34
CA LEU A 56 16.02 -1.19 0.10
C LEU A 56 15.15 -0.32 1.01
N GLN A 57 15.57 -0.07 2.26
CA GLN A 57 14.90 0.86 3.16
C GLN A 57 14.70 2.23 2.51
N ARG A 58 15.72 2.82 1.86
CA ARG A 58 15.57 4.12 1.19
C ARG A 58 14.80 4.00 -0.13
N ALA A 59 15.04 2.94 -0.89
CA ALA A 59 14.37 2.73 -2.17
C ALA A 59 12.85 2.58 -2.03
N SER A 60 12.38 2.02 -0.91
CA SER A 60 10.97 1.72 -0.66
C SER A 60 10.05 2.94 -0.64
N THR A 61 10.53 4.15 -0.40
CA THR A 61 9.71 5.37 -0.38
C THR A 61 9.69 6.13 -1.70
N LEU A 62 10.59 5.80 -2.62
CA LEU A 62 10.73 6.53 -3.88
C LEU A 62 9.47 6.52 -4.77
N PRO A 63 8.73 5.38 -4.92
CA PRO A 63 7.54 5.35 -5.75
C PRO A 63 6.45 6.33 -5.31
N ASP A 64 6.32 6.58 -4.01
CA ASP A 64 5.41 7.60 -3.49
C ASP A 64 5.94 9.02 -3.68
N GLU A 65 7.23 9.24 -3.44
CA GLU A 65 7.86 10.54 -3.61
C GLU A 65 7.69 11.06 -5.04
N ILE A 66 7.84 10.19 -6.05
CA ILE A 66 7.72 10.56 -7.46
C ILE A 66 6.29 10.83 -7.92
N LYS A 67 5.25 10.50 -7.13
CA LYS A 67 3.85 10.87 -7.44
C LYS A 67 3.66 12.38 -7.55
N SER A 68 4.51 13.16 -6.88
CA SER A 68 4.53 14.62 -6.92
C SER A 68 5.41 15.22 -8.03
N TRP A 69 6.16 14.40 -8.76
CA TRP A 69 7.08 14.89 -9.78
C TRP A 69 6.33 15.36 -11.04
N GLU A 70 6.83 16.44 -11.63
CA GLU A 70 6.23 17.01 -12.84
C GLU A 70 6.51 16.14 -14.07
N CYS A 71 5.45 15.95 -14.83
CA CYS A 71 5.48 15.27 -16.14
C CYS A 71 6.22 16.10 -17.18
N GLY A 72 6.95 15.42 -18.06
CA GLY A 72 7.63 16.04 -19.22
C GLY A 72 8.94 16.77 -18.89
N LYS A 73 9.39 16.73 -17.63
CA LYS A 73 10.72 17.26 -17.32
C LYS A 73 11.80 16.38 -17.94
N GLN A 74 12.85 17.06 -18.45
CA GLN A 74 14.02 16.33 -18.97
C GLN A 74 14.75 15.63 -17.82
N PRO A 75 15.05 14.33 -17.96
CA PRO A 75 15.88 13.63 -17.00
C PRO A 75 17.26 14.29 -16.90
N SER A 76 17.60 14.85 -15.76
CA SER A 76 18.80 15.66 -15.56
C SER A 76 19.53 15.34 -14.27
N GLY A 77 20.75 15.88 -14.11
CA GLY A 77 21.58 15.70 -12.92
C GLY A 77 22.50 14.48 -12.95
N PRO A 78 23.46 14.40 -12.02
CA PRO A 78 24.50 13.38 -11.99
C PRO A 78 23.97 12.02 -11.50
N ASN A 79 22.92 11.99 -10.70
CA ASN A 79 22.36 10.77 -10.12
C ASN A 79 21.61 9.96 -11.17
N ARG A 80 22.11 8.77 -11.47
CA ARG A 80 21.52 7.85 -12.46
C ARG A 80 20.10 7.46 -12.08
N ILE A 81 19.85 7.09 -10.82
CA ILE A 81 18.52 6.68 -10.35
C ILE A 81 17.50 7.81 -10.54
N ASN A 82 17.85 9.06 -10.21
CA ASN A 82 16.91 10.17 -10.41
C ASN A 82 16.56 10.38 -11.89
N ARG A 83 17.53 10.20 -12.81
CA ARG A 83 17.24 10.30 -14.24
C ARG A 83 16.30 9.19 -14.72
N GLU A 84 16.53 7.95 -14.25
CA GLU A 84 15.67 6.82 -14.57
C GLU A 84 14.27 6.97 -13.97
N LEU A 85 14.15 7.46 -12.73
CA LEU A 85 12.86 7.78 -12.10
C LEU A 85 12.11 8.87 -12.88
N GLN A 86 12.80 9.93 -13.34
CA GLN A 86 12.12 10.96 -14.15
C GLN A 86 11.68 10.41 -15.51
N ALA A 87 12.46 9.53 -16.14
CA ALA A 87 12.06 8.85 -17.36
C ALA A 87 10.82 7.97 -17.13
N PHE A 88 10.79 7.21 -16.02
CA PHE A 88 9.62 6.43 -15.61
C PHE A 88 8.39 7.32 -15.37
N VAL A 89 8.52 8.44 -14.64
CA VAL A 89 7.43 9.40 -14.45
C VAL A 89 6.91 9.90 -15.79
N ASN A 90 7.80 10.33 -16.69
CA ASN A 90 7.42 10.85 -18.00
C ASN A 90 6.67 9.83 -18.87
N ALA A 91 7.05 8.56 -18.79
CA ALA A 91 6.38 7.49 -19.52
C ALA A 91 5.00 7.12 -18.95
N ASN A 92 4.70 7.47 -17.67
CA ASN A 92 3.52 7.01 -16.96
C ASN A 92 2.71 8.13 -16.29
N CYS A 93 2.78 9.35 -16.75
CA CYS A 93 2.12 10.48 -16.09
C CYS A 93 0.94 11.08 -16.86
N SER A 94 0.96 11.03 -18.19
CA SER A 94 -0.03 11.71 -19.03
C SER A 94 -1.07 10.78 -19.64
N ASN A 95 -0.79 9.49 -19.70
CA ASN A 95 -1.68 8.47 -20.26
C ASN A 95 -2.31 7.66 -19.11
N SER A 96 -3.56 7.28 -19.26
CA SER A 96 -4.14 6.23 -18.42
C SER A 96 -3.52 4.88 -18.85
N PRO A 97 -2.95 4.11 -17.93
CA PRO A 97 -2.87 4.37 -16.48
C PRO A 97 -1.68 5.26 -16.09
N LYS A 98 -1.88 6.04 -15.03
CA LYS A 98 -0.79 6.78 -14.36
C LYS A 98 -0.06 5.88 -13.38
N HIS A 99 1.24 6.13 -13.17
CA HIS A 99 1.99 5.31 -12.20
C HIS A 99 1.43 5.34 -10.77
N ALA A 100 0.68 6.39 -10.41
CA ALA A 100 -0.04 6.44 -9.13
C ALA A 100 -1.13 5.34 -8.99
N GLU A 101 -1.60 4.77 -10.10
CA GLU A 101 -2.61 3.70 -10.12
C GLU A 101 -1.98 2.30 -10.01
N PHE A 102 -0.65 2.19 -10.08
CA PHE A 102 0.07 0.91 -10.00
C PHE A 102 0.20 0.34 -8.59
N HIS A 103 -0.20 1.09 -7.58
CA HIS A 103 0.03 0.80 -6.17
C HIS A 103 -1.04 -0.07 -5.54
N TYR A 104 -2.19 -0.26 -6.19
CA TYR A 104 -3.35 -0.90 -5.59
C TYR A 104 -4.18 -1.68 -6.62
N THR A 105 -5.09 -2.48 -6.12
CA THR A 105 -6.26 -3.03 -6.81
C THR A 105 -7.45 -2.88 -5.88
N ASP A 106 -8.67 -2.84 -6.44
CA ASP A 106 -9.90 -2.61 -5.65
C ASP A 106 -10.82 -3.84 -5.72
N VAL A 107 -10.31 -5.04 -5.36
CA VAL A 107 -11.11 -6.27 -5.34
C VAL A 107 -12.25 -6.12 -4.33
N PRO A 108 -13.51 -6.44 -4.69
CA PRO A 108 -14.65 -6.33 -3.78
C PRO A 108 -14.44 -7.14 -2.50
N VAL A 109 -14.66 -6.51 -1.34
CA VAL A 109 -14.63 -7.21 -0.05
C VAL A 109 -15.97 -7.90 0.26
N ALA A 110 -17.07 -7.48 -0.38
CA ALA A 110 -18.34 -8.19 -0.31
C ALA A 110 -18.23 -9.57 -0.96
N GLY A 111 -18.93 -10.57 -0.43
CA GLY A 111 -18.86 -11.94 -0.91
C GLY A 111 -17.52 -12.63 -0.63
N ASN A 112 -17.16 -13.59 -1.48
CA ASN A 112 -15.89 -14.34 -1.41
C ASN A 112 -15.03 -14.13 -2.67
N GLU A 113 -15.11 -12.94 -3.24
CA GLU A 113 -14.33 -12.61 -4.44
C GLU A 113 -12.83 -12.83 -4.21
N LYS A 114 -12.17 -13.24 -5.28
CA LYS A 114 -10.72 -13.43 -5.34
C LYS A 114 -10.18 -12.54 -6.45
N TYR A 115 -8.92 -12.20 -6.35
CA TYR A 115 -8.21 -11.63 -7.48
C TYR A 115 -8.10 -12.67 -8.60
N ALA A 116 -8.92 -12.53 -9.62
CA ALA A 116 -9.02 -13.46 -10.77
C ALA A 116 -9.42 -12.69 -12.05
N PRO A 117 -9.23 -13.26 -13.26
CA PRO A 117 -9.71 -12.65 -14.48
C PRO A 117 -11.20 -12.32 -14.42
N GLY A 118 -11.58 -11.08 -14.76
CA GLY A 118 -12.97 -10.62 -14.76
C GLY A 118 -13.48 -10.07 -13.42
N THR A 119 -12.73 -10.18 -12.33
CA THR A 119 -13.10 -9.56 -11.05
C THR A 119 -13.17 -8.03 -11.18
N VAL A 120 -14.20 -7.42 -10.63
CA VAL A 120 -14.36 -5.96 -10.56
C VAL A 120 -13.20 -5.33 -9.79
N GLY A 121 -12.80 -4.12 -10.16
CA GLY A 121 -11.72 -3.36 -9.51
C GLY A 121 -10.31 -3.76 -9.91
N ARG A 122 -10.16 -4.84 -10.67
CA ARG A 122 -8.90 -5.30 -11.23
C ARG A 122 -8.55 -4.55 -12.51
N THR A 123 -7.27 -4.28 -12.71
CA THR A 123 -6.77 -3.66 -13.96
C THR A 123 -5.55 -4.41 -14.49
N ASP A 124 -5.13 -4.13 -15.73
CA ASP A 124 -3.93 -4.73 -16.34
C ASP A 124 -2.61 -4.07 -15.87
N PHE A 125 -2.71 -3.10 -14.97
CA PHE A 125 -1.58 -2.32 -14.45
C PHE A 125 -1.64 -2.12 -12.93
N ASP A 126 -2.53 -2.82 -12.24
CA ASP A 126 -2.59 -2.78 -10.78
C ASP A 126 -1.33 -3.42 -10.13
N VAL A 127 -1.20 -3.31 -8.82
CA VAL A 127 -0.05 -3.81 -8.06
C VAL A 127 0.24 -5.29 -8.33
N VAL A 128 -0.81 -6.10 -8.53
CA VAL A 128 -0.69 -7.55 -8.80
C VAL A 128 -0.13 -7.82 -10.19
N LYS A 129 -0.33 -6.92 -11.14
CA LYS A 129 0.21 -7.00 -12.51
C LYS A 129 1.59 -6.36 -12.63
N MET A 130 1.84 -5.29 -11.87
CA MET A 130 3.11 -4.59 -11.95
C MET A 130 4.26 -5.35 -11.29
N ILE A 131 4.02 -6.13 -10.23
CA ILE A 131 5.06 -6.98 -9.62
C ILE A 131 5.65 -7.98 -10.63
N PRO A 132 4.87 -8.85 -11.30
CA PRO A 132 5.41 -9.77 -12.31
C PRO A 132 6.00 -9.07 -13.52
N PHE A 133 5.48 -7.90 -13.92
CA PHE A 133 6.12 -7.09 -14.97
C PHE A 133 7.55 -6.67 -14.57
N CYS A 134 7.72 -6.16 -13.36
CA CYS A 134 9.05 -5.83 -12.85
C CYS A 134 9.97 -7.06 -12.74
N ILE A 135 9.44 -8.22 -12.34
CA ILE A 135 10.17 -9.49 -12.31
C ILE A 135 10.67 -9.87 -13.71
N SER A 136 9.84 -9.75 -14.74
CA SER A 136 10.23 -10.05 -16.13
C SER A 136 11.36 -9.14 -16.64
N VAL A 137 11.35 -7.85 -16.22
CA VAL A 137 12.45 -6.92 -16.53
C VAL A 137 13.75 -7.35 -15.83
N LEU A 138 13.69 -7.74 -14.56
CA LEU A 138 14.84 -8.20 -13.80
C LEU A 138 15.46 -9.46 -14.41
N LYS A 139 14.61 -10.40 -14.85
CA LYS A 139 15.05 -11.63 -15.55
C LYS A 139 15.56 -11.37 -16.97
N GLY A 140 15.29 -10.19 -17.55
CA GLY A 140 15.63 -9.83 -18.92
C GLY A 140 14.67 -10.40 -19.98
N GLU A 141 13.51 -10.90 -19.55
CA GLU A 141 12.41 -11.35 -20.41
C GLU A 141 11.70 -10.16 -21.07
N THR A 142 11.60 -9.04 -20.35
CA THR A 142 11.15 -7.74 -20.85
C THR A 142 12.35 -6.80 -20.96
N PRO A 143 12.59 -6.14 -22.12
CA PRO A 143 13.72 -5.23 -22.28
C PRO A 143 13.58 -3.98 -21.41
N GLU A 144 14.71 -3.40 -21.00
CA GLU A 144 14.75 -2.13 -20.24
C GLU A 144 14.26 -0.91 -21.06
N THR A 145 14.16 -1.07 -22.38
CA THR A 145 13.63 -0.08 -23.32
C THR A 145 12.11 -0.21 -23.53
N ASN A 146 11.40 -0.81 -22.56
CA ASN A 146 9.95 -0.97 -22.61
C ASN A 146 9.21 0.38 -22.54
N ASP A 147 7.95 0.42 -22.97
CA ASP A 147 7.13 1.63 -23.08
C ASP A 147 6.88 2.34 -21.73
N ARG A 148 7.09 1.64 -20.62
CA ARG A 148 6.96 2.19 -19.25
C ARG A 148 8.27 2.75 -18.70
N ALA A 149 9.39 2.67 -19.43
CA ALA A 149 10.71 3.06 -18.99
C ALA A 149 11.13 2.40 -17.65
N ILE A 150 10.74 1.14 -17.44
CA ILE A 150 11.12 0.37 -16.25
C ILE A 150 12.44 -0.33 -16.55
N THR A 151 13.55 0.24 -16.06
CA THR A 151 14.87 -0.38 -16.05
C THR A 151 14.98 -1.41 -14.93
N LYS A 152 16.03 -2.20 -14.88
CA LYS A 152 16.27 -3.13 -13.75
C LYS A 152 16.38 -2.40 -12.40
N SER A 153 16.93 -1.19 -12.39
CA SER A 153 16.98 -0.36 -11.19
C SER A 153 15.60 0.08 -10.74
N ILE A 154 14.79 0.58 -11.68
CA ILE A 154 13.41 0.98 -11.41
C ILE A 154 12.58 -0.23 -10.99
N ALA A 155 12.76 -1.39 -11.61
CA ALA A 155 12.07 -2.63 -11.22
C ALA A 155 12.35 -3.02 -9.76
N VAL A 156 13.61 -2.94 -9.29
CA VAL A 156 13.93 -3.18 -7.86
C VAL A 156 13.25 -2.15 -6.96
N ILE A 157 13.27 -0.87 -7.33
CA ILE A 157 12.62 0.21 -6.55
C ILE A 157 11.12 -0.03 -6.44
N LEU A 158 10.46 -0.32 -7.57
CA LEU A 158 9.02 -0.57 -7.62
C LEU A 158 8.63 -1.83 -6.83
N ILE A 159 9.31 -2.96 -7.03
CA ILE A 159 9.05 -4.20 -6.27
C ILE A 159 9.23 -3.96 -4.77
N THR A 160 10.28 -3.22 -4.37
CA THR A 160 10.53 -2.92 -2.95
C THR A 160 9.35 -2.19 -2.31
N HIS A 161 8.73 -1.28 -3.02
CA HIS A 161 7.55 -0.55 -2.59
C HIS A 161 6.28 -1.41 -2.65
N TYR A 162 6.02 -2.03 -3.82
CA TYR A 162 4.80 -2.80 -4.07
C TYR A 162 4.66 -4.03 -3.16
N MET A 163 5.77 -4.57 -2.66
CA MET A 163 5.72 -5.61 -1.63
C MET A 163 5.20 -5.07 -0.28
N GLY A 164 5.33 -3.78 -0.02
CA GLY A 164 4.63 -3.11 1.09
C GLY A 164 3.15 -2.90 0.77
N ASP A 165 2.85 -2.38 -0.42
CA ASP A 165 1.48 -2.12 -0.87
C ASP A 165 0.60 -3.37 -0.82
N ILE A 166 1.05 -4.48 -1.40
CA ILE A 166 0.26 -5.72 -1.49
C ILE A 166 0.05 -6.42 -0.14
N HIS A 167 0.81 -6.04 0.91
CA HIS A 167 0.61 -6.50 2.28
C HIS A 167 -0.23 -5.51 3.12
N GLN A 168 -0.69 -4.39 2.54
CA GLN A 168 -1.66 -3.49 3.16
C GLN A 168 -3.07 -3.86 2.68
N PRO A 169 -3.98 -4.31 3.58
CA PRO A 169 -5.27 -4.87 3.18
C PRO A 169 -6.10 -3.96 2.26
N LEU A 170 -6.09 -2.64 2.51
CA LEU A 170 -6.88 -1.68 1.73
C LEU A 170 -6.22 -1.27 0.39
N HIS A 171 -5.00 -1.76 0.09
CA HIS A 171 -4.42 -1.70 -1.24
C HIS A 171 -4.88 -2.85 -2.15
N VAL A 172 -5.60 -3.82 -1.59
CA VAL A 172 -6.08 -4.98 -2.35
C VAL A 172 -7.60 -5.08 -2.34
N GLY A 173 -8.24 -4.77 -1.21
CA GLY A 173 -9.69 -4.86 -1.06
C GLY A 173 -10.37 -3.51 -0.89
N ALA A 174 -11.54 -3.36 -1.53
CA ALA A 174 -12.38 -2.17 -1.45
C ALA A 174 -13.85 -2.54 -1.20
N GLU A 175 -14.56 -1.69 -0.47
CA GLU A 175 -16.01 -1.80 -0.33
C GLU A 175 -16.72 -1.10 -1.49
N TYR A 176 -17.80 -1.72 -1.94
CA TYR A 176 -18.64 -1.19 -3.00
C TYR A 176 -20.04 -0.89 -2.49
N PHE A 177 -20.61 0.17 -3.00
CA PHE A 177 -21.94 0.66 -2.62
C PHE A 177 -22.86 0.68 -3.81
N ASP A 178 -24.10 0.26 -3.60
CA ASP A 178 -25.17 0.37 -4.60
C ASP A 178 -25.68 1.82 -4.77
N GLY A 179 -26.62 2.03 -5.67
CA GLY A 179 -27.23 3.33 -5.90
C GLY A 179 -28.02 3.88 -4.69
N THR A 180 -28.20 3.12 -3.61
CA THR A 180 -28.83 3.55 -2.35
C THR A 180 -27.80 3.84 -1.25
N GLY A 181 -26.49 3.69 -1.56
CA GLY A 181 -25.41 3.90 -0.60
C GLY A 181 -25.23 2.75 0.40
N LYS A 182 -25.73 1.56 0.09
CA LYS A 182 -25.55 0.35 0.92
C LYS A 182 -24.45 -0.53 0.33
N PRO A 183 -23.63 -1.19 1.18
CA PRO A 183 -22.69 -2.20 0.72
C PRO A 183 -23.38 -3.28 -0.12
N PHE A 184 -22.72 -3.68 -1.21
CA PHE A 184 -23.23 -4.73 -2.07
C PHE A 184 -22.10 -5.43 -2.82
N GLU A 185 -22.38 -6.60 -3.38
CA GLU A 185 -21.44 -7.33 -4.23
C GLU A 185 -21.55 -6.82 -5.69
N PRO A 186 -20.52 -6.13 -6.22
CA PRO A 186 -20.59 -5.57 -7.56
C PRO A 186 -20.40 -6.64 -8.64
N THR A 187 -20.90 -6.36 -9.84
CA THR A 187 -20.66 -7.16 -11.03
C THR A 187 -20.10 -6.30 -12.15
N PRO A 188 -19.48 -6.86 -13.20
CA PRO A 188 -19.02 -6.06 -14.35
C PRO A 188 -20.13 -5.25 -15.01
N GLN A 189 -21.39 -5.70 -14.95
CA GLN A 189 -22.56 -5.00 -15.49
C GLN A 189 -23.13 -3.95 -14.53
N ASN A 190 -22.86 -4.10 -13.22
CA ASN A 190 -23.23 -3.16 -12.18
C ASN A 190 -22.07 -2.98 -11.20
N PRO A 191 -21.06 -2.17 -11.56
CA PRO A 191 -19.84 -2.03 -10.76
C PRO A 191 -20.05 -1.20 -9.48
N GLY A 192 -21.19 -0.48 -9.34
CA GLY A 192 -21.47 0.36 -8.18
C GLY A 192 -20.46 1.49 -7.95
N PHE A 193 -20.30 1.87 -6.69
CA PHE A 193 -19.47 3.00 -6.24
C PHE A 193 -18.44 2.51 -5.23
N ALA A 194 -17.17 2.33 -5.67
CA ALA A 194 -16.08 1.91 -4.81
C ALA A 194 -15.69 2.99 -3.79
N ASP A 195 -15.30 2.58 -2.58
CA ASP A 195 -14.67 3.45 -1.59
C ASP A 195 -13.17 3.71 -1.86
N GLN A 196 -12.61 3.05 -2.88
CA GLN A 196 -11.20 3.14 -3.27
C GLN A 196 -10.27 2.75 -2.11
N GLY A 197 -10.45 1.52 -1.61
CA GLY A 197 -9.71 1.04 -0.45
C GLY A 197 -9.84 1.94 0.79
N GLY A 198 -11.01 2.51 1.02
CA GLY A 198 -11.28 3.40 2.15
C GLY A 198 -10.84 4.86 1.96
N ASN A 199 -10.27 5.25 0.82
CA ASN A 199 -9.84 6.64 0.58
C ASN A 199 -11.00 7.65 0.62
N LYS A 200 -12.20 7.22 0.24
CA LYS A 200 -13.38 8.09 0.26
C LYS A 200 -14.02 8.21 1.63
N LEU A 201 -13.88 7.23 2.51
CA LEU A 201 -14.56 7.19 3.80
C LEU A 201 -13.75 7.88 4.92
N THR A 202 -14.48 8.48 5.88
CA THR A 202 -13.88 8.94 7.13
C THR A 202 -14.05 7.88 8.21
N LEU A 203 -12.95 7.41 8.80
CA LEU A 203 -12.96 6.41 9.87
C LEU A 203 -13.28 7.04 11.23
N PHE A 204 -14.11 6.36 12.01
CA PHE A 204 -14.38 6.67 13.41
C PHE A 204 -14.10 5.42 14.26
N THR A 205 -13.17 5.54 15.20
CA THR A 205 -12.78 4.46 16.13
C THR A 205 -13.08 4.84 17.58
N PHE A 206 -13.10 3.85 18.48
CA PHE A 206 -13.23 4.10 19.90
C PHE A 206 -11.92 4.62 20.50
N VAL A 207 -12.01 5.78 21.17
CA VAL A 207 -10.95 6.38 21.96
C VAL A 207 -11.55 6.75 23.32
N ASN A 208 -11.06 6.13 24.40
CA ASN A 208 -11.59 6.32 25.76
C ASN A 208 -13.12 6.12 25.84
N GLY A 209 -13.64 5.07 25.22
CA GLY A 209 -15.06 4.71 25.25
C GLY A 209 -15.97 5.55 24.34
N GLN A 210 -15.42 6.49 23.59
CA GLN A 210 -16.18 7.34 22.66
C GLN A 210 -15.67 7.16 21.22
N ARG A 211 -16.58 7.12 20.22
CA ARG A 211 -16.19 7.17 18.82
C ARG A 211 -15.69 8.55 18.47
N LYS A 212 -14.49 8.61 17.91
CA LYS A 212 -13.84 9.83 17.42
C LYS A 212 -13.37 9.64 15.99
N ALA A 213 -13.38 10.71 15.21
CA ALA A 213 -12.83 10.71 13.87
C ALA A 213 -11.32 10.43 13.92
N ALA A 214 -10.88 9.49 13.11
CA ALA A 214 -9.48 9.06 13.00
C ALA A 214 -8.85 9.41 11.65
N GLY A 215 -9.51 10.26 10.85
CA GLY A 215 -9.07 10.66 9.51
C GLY A 215 -9.67 9.79 8.40
N LYS A 216 -9.08 9.85 7.21
CA LYS A 216 -9.48 8.98 6.10
C LYS A 216 -9.14 7.53 6.43
N PHE A 217 -10.04 6.61 6.07
CA PHE A 217 -9.93 5.21 6.46
C PHE A 217 -8.65 4.56 5.92
N HIS A 218 -8.35 4.80 4.64
CA HIS A 218 -7.10 4.36 4.02
C HIS A 218 -5.87 4.94 4.74
N GLY A 219 -5.81 6.26 4.89
CA GLY A 219 -4.68 6.95 5.54
C GLY A 219 -4.49 6.56 7.02
N TYR A 220 -5.53 6.10 7.70
CA TYR A 220 -5.40 5.53 9.04
C TYR A 220 -4.56 4.23 9.02
N TRP A 221 -4.79 3.35 8.04
CA TRP A 221 -4.00 2.13 7.86
C TRP A 221 -2.56 2.43 7.47
N ASP A 222 -2.36 3.45 6.65
CA ASP A 222 -1.02 3.83 6.18
C ASP A 222 -0.16 4.46 7.27
N GLY A 223 -0.76 5.21 8.19
CA GLY A 223 -0.03 5.97 9.20
C GLY A 223 -0.30 5.50 10.62
N GLN A 224 -1.48 5.80 11.14
CA GLN A 224 -1.78 5.63 12.57
C GLN A 224 -1.65 4.17 13.03
N THR A 225 -2.00 3.19 12.18
CA THR A 225 -1.84 1.77 12.54
C THR A 225 -0.37 1.36 12.64
N VAL A 226 0.50 1.89 11.79
CA VAL A 226 1.96 1.67 11.85
C VAL A 226 2.51 2.25 13.15
N GLU A 227 2.07 3.47 13.52
CA GLU A 227 2.46 4.09 14.79
C GLU A 227 1.92 3.31 16.00
N ASN A 228 0.69 2.81 15.93
CA ASN A 228 0.13 1.95 16.98
C ASN A 228 0.87 0.60 17.09
N ALA A 229 1.34 0.06 15.96
CA ALA A 229 2.04 -1.22 15.89
C ALA A 229 3.46 -1.16 16.48
N PHE A 230 4.20 -0.10 16.20
CA PHE A 230 5.63 -0.02 16.53
C PHE A 230 5.97 1.07 17.55
N GLY A 231 5.08 2.03 17.78
CA GLY A 231 5.26 3.10 18.75
C GLY A 231 6.54 3.90 18.52
N THR A 232 7.23 4.21 19.61
CA THR A 232 8.50 4.96 19.58
C THR A 232 9.73 4.07 19.35
N GLN A 233 9.55 2.78 19.01
CA GLN A 233 10.68 1.90 18.71
C GLN A 233 11.47 2.42 17.51
N GLN A 234 12.81 2.39 17.62
CA GLN A 234 13.66 2.74 16.48
C GLN A 234 13.53 1.68 15.37
N ASP A 235 13.31 2.11 14.14
CA ASP A 235 13.06 1.23 12.99
C ASP A 235 14.22 0.26 12.73
N ALA A 236 15.46 0.69 12.93
CA ALA A 236 16.62 -0.20 12.85
C ALA A 236 16.57 -1.36 13.86
N THR A 237 16.06 -1.12 15.07
CA THR A 237 15.88 -2.15 16.10
C THR A 237 14.75 -3.11 15.70
N VAL A 238 13.62 -2.57 15.22
CA VAL A 238 12.49 -3.35 14.72
C VAL A 238 12.94 -4.25 13.56
N ALA A 239 13.59 -3.67 12.55
CA ALA A 239 14.08 -4.39 11.37
C ALA A 239 15.09 -5.48 11.74
N THR A 240 16.00 -5.21 12.69
CA THR A 240 16.99 -6.20 13.15
C THR A 240 16.29 -7.37 13.85
N ARG A 241 15.31 -7.11 14.69
CA ARG A 241 14.55 -8.14 15.41
C ARG A 241 13.72 -8.99 14.44
N LEU A 242 12.96 -8.34 13.55
CA LEU A 242 12.07 -9.03 12.61
C LEU A 242 12.85 -9.73 11.49
N GLY A 243 13.94 -9.15 10.99
CA GLY A 243 14.77 -9.77 9.96
C GLY A 243 15.53 -11.02 10.42
N LYS A 244 15.70 -11.24 11.75
CA LYS A 244 16.31 -12.44 12.32
C LYS A 244 15.32 -13.54 12.67
N LYS A 245 14.08 -13.16 12.97
CA LYS A 245 13.04 -14.10 13.39
C LYS A 245 12.57 -14.90 12.18
N GLU A 246 12.70 -16.20 12.22
CA GLU A 246 12.12 -17.06 11.18
C GLU A 246 10.59 -17.11 11.35
N PRO A 247 9.83 -16.75 10.32
CA PRO A 247 8.39 -16.86 10.35
C PRO A 247 7.95 -18.30 10.06
N PRO A 248 6.93 -18.81 10.75
CA PRO A 248 6.31 -20.05 10.34
C PRO A 248 5.51 -19.83 9.05
N ASP A 249 5.54 -20.79 8.14
CA ASP A 249 4.59 -20.98 7.01
C ASP A 249 4.31 -19.74 6.10
N TRP A 250 5.29 -18.86 5.90
CA TRP A 250 5.13 -17.69 5.04
C TRP A 250 5.77 -17.83 3.65
N GLU A 251 6.30 -18.98 3.37
CA GLU A 251 6.91 -19.25 2.08
C GLU A 251 5.84 -19.32 0.98
N LEU A 252 6.12 -18.63 -0.12
CA LEU A 252 5.34 -18.75 -1.34
C LEU A 252 5.95 -19.83 -2.21
N THR A 253 5.10 -20.56 -2.92
CA THR A 253 5.52 -21.69 -3.75
C THR A 253 5.27 -21.42 -5.23
N GLY A 254 5.91 -22.22 -6.09
CA GLY A 254 5.76 -22.11 -7.53
C GLY A 254 6.56 -20.97 -8.16
N ASP A 255 6.20 -20.59 -9.38
CA ASP A 255 6.89 -19.53 -10.10
C ASP A 255 6.68 -18.19 -9.40
N VAL A 256 7.78 -17.48 -9.18
CA VAL A 256 7.80 -16.15 -8.53
C VAL A 256 6.89 -15.12 -9.23
N ALA A 257 6.64 -15.29 -10.53
CA ALA A 257 5.70 -14.44 -11.28
C ALA A 257 4.24 -14.60 -10.82
N THR A 258 3.90 -15.71 -10.15
CA THR A 258 2.54 -15.98 -9.61
C THR A 258 2.37 -15.49 -8.17
N TRP A 259 3.45 -15.07 -7.50
CA TRP A 259 3.40 -14.71 -6.09
C TRP A 259 2.51 -13.51 -5.80
N ALA A 260 2.48 -12.52 -6.68
CA ALA A 260 1.62 -11.34 -6.48
C ALA A 260 0.13 -11.71 -6.39
N GLU A 261 -0.34 -12.64 -7.21
CA GLU A 261 -1.73 -13.13 -7.16
C GLU A 261 -2.00 -13.93 -5.88
N GLN A 262 -1.03 -14.76 -5.45
CA GLN A 262 -1.14 -15.50 -4.19
C GLN A 262 -1.23 -14.52 -3.00
N LEU A 263 -0.40 -13.47 -2.98
CA LEU A 263 -0.39 -12.44 -1.94
C LEU A 263 -1.71 -11.67 -1.90
N ALA A 264 -2.22 -11.24 -3.06
CA ALA A 264 -3.50 -10.56 -3.13
C ALA A 264 -4.63 -11.43 -2.56
N ASN A 265 -4.66 -12.72 -2.91
CA ASN A 265 -5.67 -13.64 -2.40
C ASN A 265 -5.47 -13.98 -0.91
N GLU A 266 -4.25 -13.95 -0.39
CA GLU A 266 -3.96 -14.16 1.04
C GLU A 266 -4.45 -12.98 1.89
N ILE A 267 -4.29 -11.73 1.44
CA ILE A 267 -4.64 -10.54 2.22
C ILE A 267 -6.12 -10.17 2.15
N LEU A 268 -6.86 -10.61 1.13
CA LEU A 268 -8.28 -10.28 0.95
C LEU A 268 -9.17 -10.62 2.16
N PRO A 269 -9.03 -11.77 2.84
CA PRO A 269 -9.78 -12.03 4.08
C PRO A 269 -9.55 -10.97 5.16
N THR A 270 -8.34 -10.45 5.26
CA THR A 270 -8.01 -9.36 6.20
C THR A 270 -8.63 -8.03 5.76
N ALA A 271 -8.67 -7.76 4.46
CA ALA A 271 -9.37 -6.59 3.92
C ALA A 271 -10.88 -6.66 4.21
N ARG A 272 -11.51 -7.83 4.05
CA ARG A 272 -12.91 -8.07 4.44
C ARG A 272 -13.11 -7.79 5.93
N GLU A 273 -12.27 -8.38 6.79
CA GLU A 273 -12.38 -8.14 8.23
C GLU A 273 -12.21 -6.66 8.60
N ALA A 274 -11.33 -5.92 7.89
CA ALA A 274 -11.18 -4.48 8.10
C ALA A 274 -12.48 -3.71 7.86
N HIS A 275 -13.26 -4.10 6.86
CA HIS A 275 -14.56 -3.53 6.55
C HIS A 275 -15.67 -4.11 7.43
N ASP A 276 -15.68 -5.41 7.71
CA ASP A 276 -16.69 -6.10 8.52
C ASP A 276 -16.76 -5.59 9.97
N ARG A 277 -15.67 -5.06 10.49
CA ARG A 277 -15.60 -4.42 11.81
C ARG A 277 -16.25 -3.04 11.85
N LEU A 278 -16.67 -2.51 10.69
CA LEU A 278 -17.22 -1.17 10.53
C LEU A 278 -18.69 -1.21 10.11
N GLN A 279 -19.40 -0.14 10.43
CA GLN A 279 -20.74 0.19 9.90
C GLN A 279 -20.66 1.50 9.14
N TYR A 280 -21.33 1.57 8.00
CA TYR A 280 -21.32 2.77 7.16
C TYR A 280 -22.51 3.66 7.45
N LYS A 281 -22.26 4.96 7.57
CA LYS A 281 -23.28 5.96 7.90
C LYS A 281 -23.05 7.26 7.16
N SER A 282 -24.11 8.08 7.13
CA SER A 282 -24.05 9.46 6.68
C SER A 282 -23.63 9.64 5.21
N ILE A 283 -23.75 8.61 4.37
CA ILE A 283 -23.54 8.74 2.93
C ILE A 283 -24.65 9.65 2.40
N GLN A 284 -24.27 10.82 1.90
CA GLN A 284 -25.18 11.77 1.27
C GLN A 284 -25.36 11.45 -0.21
N PHE A 285 -26.34 12.12 -0.83
CA PHE A 285 -26.60 11.95 -2.26
C PHE A 285 -26.33 13.26 -2.99
N GLN A 286 -25.61 13.17 -4.09
CA GLN A 286 -25.35 14.28 -4.99
C GLN A 286 -25.79 13.89 -6.40
N SER A 287 -26.65 14.71 -7.02
CA SER A 287 -27.17 14.44 -8.38
C SER A 287 -27.80 13.05 -8.56
N GLY A 288 -28.44 12.52 -7.50
CA GLY A 288 -29.10 11.21 -7.52
C GLY A 288 -28.19 9.99 -7.29
N HIS A 289 -26.87 10.21 -7.05
CA HIS A 289 -25.91 9.16 -6.77
C HIS A 289 -25.31 9.30 -5.35
N PRO A 290 -24.92 8.19 -4.69
CA PRO A 290 -24.28 8.24 -3.38
C PRO A 290 -22.90 8.92 -3.48
N ASP A 291 -22.68 9.94 -2.67
CA ASP A 291 -21.36 10.55 -2.46
C ASP A 291 -20.63 9.83 -1.33
N ILE A 292 -19.82 8.85 -1.70
CA ILE A 292 -19.07 8.04 -0.73
C ILE A 292 -18.09 8.89 0.08
N ASN A 293 -17.58 10.01 -0.45
CA ASN A 293 -16.68 10.90 0.29
C ASN A 293 -17.34 11.56 1.52
N SER A 294 -18.68 11.66 1.53
CA SER A 294 -19.44 12.15 2.69
C SER A 294 -19.59 11.07 3.78
N GLY A 295 -19.32 9.81 3.43
CA GLY A 295 -19.60 8.65 4.27
C GLY A 295 -18.64 8.50 5.45
N ARG A 296 -19.16 7.84 6.48
CA ARG A 296 -18.43 7.48 7.70
C ARG A 296 -18.32 5.96 7.80
N ALA A 297 -17.11 5.46 8.05
CA ALA A 297 -16.85 4.10 8.44
C ALA A 297 -16.68 4.07 9.97
N GLU A 298 -17.68 3.66 10.71
CA GLU A 298 -17.71 3.70 12.18
C GLU A 298 -17.46 2.31 12.75
N GLU A 299 -16.50 2.20 13.64
CA GLU A 299 -16.23 0.97 14.38
C GLU A 299 -17.51 0.46 15.06
N LYS A 300 -17.87 -0.81 14.83
CA LYS A 300 -19.04 -1.45 15.47
C LYS A 300 -18.84 -1.54 16.98
N ASN A 301 -19.92 -1.62 17.74
CA ASN A 301 -19.84 -1.90 19.16
C ASN A 301 -19.26 -3.32 19.38
N HIS A 302 -18.33 -3.44 20.33
CA HIS A 302 -17.76 -4.73 20.69
C HIS A 302 -18.67 -5.46 21.68
N PRO A 303 -18.78 -6.79 21.61
CA PRO A 303 -19.20 -7.58 22.75
C PRO A 303 -18.18 -7.39 23.89
N ALA A 304 -18.62 -7.65 25.12
CA ALA A 304 -17.72 -7.60 26.29
C ALA A 304 -16.49 -8.50 26.05
N GLY A 305 -15.29 -7.91 26.13
CA GLY A 305 -14.02 -8.60 25.85
C GLY A 305 -13.57 -8.60 24.39
N GLY A 306 -14.31 -7.95 23.47
CA GLY A 306 -13.91 -7.80 22.08
C GLY A 306 -12.71 -6.85 21.89
N THR A 307 -11.89 -7.13 20.88
CA THR A 307 -10.71 -6.31 20.57
C THR A 307 -11.10 -5.07 19.78
N PHE A 308 -10.68 -3.90 20.25
CA PHE A 308 -10.86 -2.63 19.56
C PHE A 308 -10.16 -2.62 18.18
N TYR A 309 -10.76 -1.90 17.24
CA TYR A 309 -10.25 -1.79 15.88
C TYR A 309 -8.78 -1.39 15.83
N ALA A 310 -8.40 -0.40 16.61
CA ALA A 310 -7.02 0.10 16.66
C ALA A 310 -5.99 -0.97 17.09
N LEU A 311 -6.33 -1.81 18.06
CA LEU A 311 -5.44 -2.87 18.56
C LEU A 311 -5.34 -4.02 17.55
N TRP A 312 -6.49 -4.44 17.01
CA TRP A 312 -6.55 -5.46 15.97
C TRP A 312 -5.75 -5.05 14.73
N ALA A 313 -6.00 -3.85 14.20
CA ALA A 313 -5.31 -3.35 13.02
C ALA A 313 -3.80 -3.22 13.24
N ALA A 314 -3.36 -2.80 14.46
CA ALA A 314 -1.94 -2.75 14.81
C ALA A 314 -1.28 -4.14 14.79
N ASP A 315 -1.96 -5.18 15.24
CA ASP A 315 -1.43 -6.56 15.22
C ASP A 315 -1.37 -7.11 13.79
N VAL A 316 -2.36 -6.80 12.94
CA VAL A 316 -2.33 -7.09 11.51
C VAL A 316 -1.11 -6.43 10.87
N VAL A 317 -0.93 -5.12 11.05
CA VAL A 317 0.18 -4.35 10.45
C VAL A 317 1.55 -4.89 10.88
N LYS A 318 1.72 -5.27 12.16
CA LYS A 318 2.97 -5.92 12.63
C LYS A 318 3.28 -7.18 11.83
N THR A 319 2.27 -7.99 11.59
CA THR A 319 2.40 -9.26 10.87
C THR A 319 2.69 -9.00 9.39
N GLU A 320 1.93 -8.14 8.76
CA GLU A 320 2.02 -7.91 7.31
C GLU A 320 3.30 -7.13 6.90
N ILE A 321 3.76 -6.17 7.70
CA ILE A 321 5.07 -5.54 7.49
C ILE A 321 6.21 -6.56 7.62
N HIS A 322 6.12 -7.47 8.58
CA HIS A 322 7.11 -8.54 8.75
C HIS A 322 7.12 -9.49 7.55
N LYS A 323 5.94 -9.98 7.12
CA LYS A 323 5.79 -10.81 5.92
C LYS A 323 6.32 -10.10 4.69
N GLY A 324 5.92 -8.83 4.47
CA GLY A 324 6.34 -8.03 3.31
C GLY A 324 7.85 -7.95 3.18
N GLY A 325 8.56 -7.66 4.29
CA GLY A 325 10.01 -7.61 4.28
C GLY A 325 10.69 -8.96 4.01
N TRP A 326 10.17 -10.05 4.57
CA TRP A 326 10.67 -11.40 4.32
C TRP A 326 10.45 -11.84 2.88
N ARG A 327 9.25 -11.66 2.37
CA ARG A 327 8.86 -12.03 1.00
C ARG A 327 9.55 -11.19 -0.05
N LEU A 328 9.82 -9.91 0.24
CA LEU A 328 10.67 -9.08 -0.62
C LEU A 328 12.08 -9.66 -0.75
N ALA A 329 12.70 -10.06 0.36
CA ALA A 329 14.02 -10.69 0.31
C ALA A 329 13.99 -12.00 -0.49
N ALA A 330 13.03 -12.89 -0.21
CA ALA A 330 12.86 -14.15 -0.91
C ALA A 330 12.64 -13.95 -2.42
N LEU A 331 11.79 -12.98 -2.82
CA LEU A 331 11.55 -12.64 -4.23
C LEU A 331 12.86 -12.22 -4.92
N LEU A 332 13.61 -11.30 -4.30
CA LEU A 332 14.87 -10.81 -4.86
C LEU A 332 15.92 -11.92 -4.94
N GLU A 333 15.94 -12.85 -3.99
CA GLU A 333 16.81 -14.05 -4.05
C GLU A 333 16.44 -14.97 -5.21
N GLN A 334 15.15 -15.18 -5.48
CA GLN A 334 14.71 -16.01 -6.62
C GLN A 334 15.03 -15.37 -7.98
N VAL A 335 14.98 -14.05 -8.07
CA VAL A 335 15.10 -13.33 -9.36
C VAL A 335 16.53 -12.93 -9.68
N LEU A 336 17.37 -12.71 -8.66
CA LEU A 336 18.73 -12.16 -8.83
C LEU A 336 19.85 -13.17 -8.49
N GLN A 337 19.54 -14.45 -8.43
CA GLN A 337 20.56 -15.51 -8.21
C GLN A 337 21.66 -15.50 -9.26
#